data_8a645e43d571421845309038ec3fa015
#
_entry.id   8a645e43d571421845309038ec3fa015
#
_cell.length_a   1.000
_cell.length_b   1.000
_cell.length_c   1.000
_cell.angle_alpha   90.00
_cell.angle_beta   90.00
_cell.angle_gamma   90.00
#
_symmetry.space_group_name_H-M   'P 1'
#
loop_
_entity.id
_entity.type
_entity.pdbx_description
1 polymer ?
#
loop_
_entity_poly.entity_id
_entity_poly.type
_entity_poly.pdbx_seq_one_letter_code
_entity_poly.pdbx_strand_id
1 'polypeptide(L)'
;MALKLSHPTHLLMLYALGLCLAVYSVVCLAAVHQRAVMSPLLFIRNIARLLAIAAFAPLTAALEATHGVAAGDVTADSAVIWSRADQDAQLVVTYGPATGTVQMKEAKARARAVDDFTAQVLLTQLMPDTAYRYEARFVRRGRKSSALAGLFRTAPMPTDKRSVALIWSGDLAGQRYCRRPDIGYRIFDPMRRLRADFFVANGDMIYADGDCPAAGMESGWENIPANFPGIGNPSVDWEDPVAVYEVFNAHWRYNREDRFFQAFLASTPIYVQWDDHEVINDFGARSGTYPPQPDRAGFANVVAAGRKSMFDYHPIVRNAVEPGRIYRQFRWGAHVELFIVDARSYRSDNADKDSEGKTMLGEIQLAWLKAGLAASDATWKIVSSDVPLSVPTGSRASEFGRDAFAGGTSETGFEHELLDLVEHMDTANIDNVVFVATDVHSAAQLRYERDYNGDGDQLLFHELIAGPLSAIRGPAPVTLDATLGPVMVYGEGGIFNFGTIQVDAANGARLSTDIRDEFGLVRPGSERVLEPD
;
A
#
# COMPACT_ATOMS: atom_id res chain seq x y z
N MET A 1 -39.40 28.92 -12.18
CA MET A 1 -38.46 28.24 -13.09
C MET A 1 -37.06 28.74 -12.73
N ALA A 2 -36.42 28.07 -11.78
CA ALA A 2 -35.11 28.48 -11.23
C ALA A 2 -34.05 27.54 -11.82
N LEU A 3 -33.18 28.09 -12.69
CA LEU A 3 -32.03 27.38 -13.19
C LEU A 3 -30.99 27.26 -12.05
N LYS A 4 -30.70 26.04 -11.63
CA LYS A 4 -29.52 25.71 -10.81
C LYS A 4 -28.30 25.72 -11.70
N LEU A 5 -27.47 26.75 -11.59
CA LEU A 5 -26.11 26.77 -12.15
C LEU A 5 -25.13 26.18 -11.12
N SER A 6 -24.73 24.93 -11.33
CA SER A 6 -23.77 24.24 -10.48
C SER A 6 -22.62 23.67 -11.33
N HIS A 7 -21.72 24.57 -11.77
CA HIS A 7 -20.38 24.16 -12.25
C HIS A 7 -19.39 25.32 -12.03
N PRO A 8 -18.21 25.09 -11.44
CA PRO A 8 -17.24 26.13 -11.16
C PRO A 8 -16.67 26.85 -12.41
N THR A 9 -16.77 26.23 -13.58
CA THR A 9 -16.37 26.83 -14.86
C THR A 9 -17.24 28.01 -15.29
N HIS A 10 -18.52 28.07 -14.90
CA HIS A 10 -19.40 29.19 -15.23
C HIS A 10 -19.14 30.42 -14.35
N LEU A 11 -18.67 30.22 -13.13
CA LEU A 11 -18.32 31.32 -12.23
C LEU A 11 -17.04 32.04 -12.70
N LEU A 12 -16.05 31.28 -13.20
CA LEU A 12 -14.82 31.84 -13.79
C LEU A 12 -15.10 32.64 -15.07
N MET A 13 -16.04 32.18 -15.91
CA MET A 13 -16.41 32.89 -17.14
C MET A 13 -17.13 34.21 -16.84
N LEU A 14 -17.98 34.25 -15.82
CA LEU A 14 -18.65 35.49 -15.38
C LEU A 14 -17.68 36.47 -14.74
N TYR A 15 -16.65 36.04 -14.00
CA TYR A 15 -15.59 36.86 -13.45
C TYR A 15 -14.70 37.44 -14.56
N ALA A 16 -14.36 36.64 -15.55
CA ALA A 16 -13.58 37.09 -16.71
C ALA A 16 -14.34 38.14 -17.56
N LEU A 17 -15.64 37.94 -17.78
CA LEU A 17 -16.48 38.93 -18.47
C LEU A 17 -16.65 40.20 -17.63
N GLY A 18 -16.78 40.10 -16.31
CA GLY A 18 -16.85 41.28 -15.41
C GLY A 18 -15.56 42.12 -15.42
N LEU A 19 -14.37 41.47 -15.42
CA LEU A 19 -13.09 42.15 -15.53
C LEU A 19 -12.90 42.82 -16.91
N CYS A 20 -13.31 42.14 -18.00
CA CYS A 20 -13.25 42.73 -19.34
C CYS A 20 -14.16 43.98 -19.47
N LEU A 21 -15.36 43.96 -18.89
CA LEU A 21 -16.27 45.10 -18.89
C LEU A 21 -15.74 46.28 -18.03
N ALA A 22 -15.12 45.97 -16.86
CA ALA A 22 -14.51 46.99 -16.01
C ALA A 22 -13.29 47.67 -16.69
N VAL A 23 -12.44 46.88 -17.34
CA VAL A 23 -11.28 47.41 -18.12
C VAL A 23 -11.75 48.21 -19.32
N TYR A 24 -12.82 47.78 -20.00
CA TYR A 24 -13.39 48.52 -21.13
C TYR A 24 -13.96 49.88 -20.70
N SER A 25 -14.61 49.94 -19.54
CA SER A 25 -15.15 51.20 -18.97
C SER A 25 -14.05 52.17 -18.57
N VAL A 26 -12.92 51.72 -18.00
CA VAL A 26 -11.79 52.56 -17.61
C VAL A 26 -11.03 53.06 -18.84
N VAL A 27 -10.88 52.25 -19.89
CA VAL A 27 -10.22 52.64 -21.14
C VAL A 27 -11.09 53.64 -21.92
N CYS A 28 -12.41 53.50 -21.96
CA CYS A 28 -13.30 54.45 -22.58
C CYS A 28 -13.33 55.80 -21.85
N LEU A 29 -13.27 55.86 -20.52
CA LEU A 29 -13.18 57.08 -19.75
C LEU A 29 -11.83 57.81 -19.94
N ALA A 30 -10.73 57.07 -20.08
CA ALA A 30 -9.42 57.66 -20.36
C ALA A 30 -9.29 58.26 -21.79
N ALA A 31 -10.00 57.67 -22.76
CA ALA A 31 -10.00 58.16 -24.16
C ALA A 31 -10.77 59.47 -24.38
N VAL A 32 -11.68 59.82 -23.48
CA VAL A 32 -12.46 61.08 -23.57
C VAL A 32 -11.68 62.28 -23.05
N HIS A 33 -10.58 62.11 -22.32
CA HIS A 33 -9.82 63.21 -21.71
C HIS A 33 -8.52 63.60 -22.43
N GLN A 34 -8.09 62.86 -23.46
CA GLN A 34 -6.92 63.23 -24.24
C GLN A 34 -7.24 63.46 -25.73
N ARG A 35 -7.51 64.70 -26.10
CA ARG A 35 -7.45 65.13 -27.49
C ARG A 35 -5.98 65.28 -27.91
N ALA A 36 -5.38 64.19 -28.37
CA ALA A 36 -4.13 64.23 -29.12
C ALA A 36 -4.09 63.03 -30.10
N VAL A 37 -3.96 63.44 -31.34
CA VAL A 37 -3.88 62.69 -32.59
C VAL A 37 -3.05 61.42 -32.51
N MET A 38 -3.75 60.25 -32.32
CA MET A 38 -3.22 58.94 -32.71
C MET A 38 -4.11 58.33 -33.79
N SER A 39 -3.49 57.81 -34.86
CA SER A 39 -4.25 57.17 -35.93
C SER A 39 -5.03 55.93 -35.38
N PRO A 40 -6.26 55.71 -35.84
CA PRO A 40 -7.07 54.57 -35.39
C PRO A 40 -6.40 53.21 -35.53
N LEU A 41 -5.51 53.04 -36.50
CA LEU A 41 -4.73 51.85 -36.77
C LEU A 41 -3.67 51.54 -35.68
N LEU A 42 -3.07 52.57 -35.08
CA LEU A 42 -2.06 52.41 -34.03
C LEU A 42 -2.72 52.01 -32.68
N PHE A 43 -3.92 52.53 -32.43
CA PHE A 43 -4.72 52.23 -31.26
C PHE A 43 -5.22 50.77 -31.28
N ILE A 44 -5.77 50.33 -32.41
CA ILE A 44 -6.23 48.94 -32.60
C ILE A 44 -5.06 47.95 -32.52
N ARG A 45 -3.88 48.32 -33.08
CA ARG A 45 -2.68 47.45 -33.01
C ARG A 45 -2.11 47.30 -31.59
N ASN A 46 -2.22 48.33 -30.74
CA ASN A 46 -1.78 48.27 -29.35
C ASN A 46 -2.78 47.56 -28.46
N ILE A 47 -4.10 47.71 -28.68
CA ILE A 47 -5.14 46.90 -28.00
C ILE A 47 -5.03 45.43 -28.41
N ALA A 48 -4.83 45.13 -29.69
CA ALA A 48 -4.61 43.74 -30.14
C ALA A 48 -3.35 43.11 -29.52
N ARG A 49 -2.26 43.88 -29.33
CA ARG A 49 -1.04 43.44 -28.65
C ARG A 49 -1.26 43.22 -27.14
N LEU A 50 -2.00 44.09 -26.46
CA LEU A 50 -2.33 43.95 -25.05
C LEU A 50 -3.29 42.79 -24.80
N LEU A 51 -4.27 42.57 -25.67
CA LEU A 51 -5.17 41.41 -25.62
C LEU A 51 -4.43 40.10 -25.97
N ALA A 52 -3.47 40.13 -26.89
CA ALA A 52 -2.65 38.95 -27.20
C ALA A 52 -1.69 38.62 -26.04
N ILE A 53 -1.16 39.61 -25.33
CA ILE A 53 -0.31 39.38 -24.15
C ILE A 53 -1.14 38.88 -22.97
N ALA A 54 -2.40 39.33 -22.81
CA ALA A 54 -3.31 38.84 -21.77
C ALA A 54 -3.86 37.44 -22.08
N ALA A 55 -4.01 37.08 -23.37
CA ALA A 55 -4.49 35.76 -23.80
C ALA A 55 -3.40 34.67 -23.79
N PHE A 56 -2.13 35.03 -23.71
CA PHE A 56 -0.97 34.14 -23.67
C PHE A 56 -0.20 34.17 -22.35
N ALA A 57 -0.74 34.75 -21.28
CA ALA A 57 -0.25 34.38 -19.96
C ALA A 57 -0.69 32.92 -19.71
N PRO A 58 0.23 31.95 -19.69
CA PRO A 58 -0.18 30.59 -19.29
C PRO A 58 -0.80 30.74 -17.90
N LEU A 59 -2.06 30.32 -17.72
CA LEU A 59 -2.58 30.02 -16.41
C LEU A 59 -1.64 28.93 -15.86
N THR A 60 -0.57 29.35 -15.21
CA THR A 60 0.31 28.38 -14.53
C THR A 60 -0.53 27.80 -13.41
N ALA A 61 -0.99 26.57 -13.60
CA ALA A 61 -1.70 25.82 -12.59
C ALA A 61 -1.00 25.99 -11.24
N ALA A 62 -1.77 26.08 -10.17
CA ALA A 62 -1.20 26.11 -8.83
C ALA A 62 -0.38 24.83 -8.65
N LEU A 63 0.74 24.91 -7.95
CA LEU A 63 1.47 23.72 -7.53
C LEU A 63 0.70 23.05 -6.40
N GLU A 64 0.36 21.80 -6.56
CA GLU A 64 -0.43 21.05 -5.58
C GLU A 64 0.33 19.85 -5.04
N ALA A 65 0.10 19.54 -3.76
CA ALA A 65 0.41 18.27 -3.15
C ALA A 65 -0.84 17.41 -3.24
N THR A 66 -0.77 16.28 -3.93
CA THR A 66 -1.89 15.40 -4.22
C THR A 66 -1.72 14.07 -3.49
N HIS A 67 -2.82 13.30 -3.33
CA HIS A 67 -2.79 11.91 -2.86
C HIS A 67 -2.25 11.71 -1.43
N GLY A 68 -2.21 12.76 -0.62
CA GLY A 68 -1.87 12.68 0.80
C GLY A 68 -0.38 12.56 1.10
N VAL A 69 -0.08 12.11 2.30
CA VAL A 69 1.25 11.81 2.82
C VAL A 69 1.25 10.46 3.51
N ALA A 70 2.39 9.80 3.58
CA ALA A 70 2.58 8.57 4.34
C ALA A 70 3.98 8.53 4.97
N ALA A 71 4.09 7.90 6.14
CA ALA A 71 5.35 7.46 6.72
C ALA A 71 5.45 5.94 6.62
N GLY A 72 6.63 5.39 6.42
CA GLY A 72 6.86 3.94 6.42
C GLY A 72 8.31 3.58 6.62
N ASP A 73 8.58 2.28 6.61
CA ASP A 73 9.88 1.68 6.95
C ASP A 73 10.52 2.35 8.17
N VAL A 74 9.70 2.55 9.22
CA VAL A 74 10.10 3.22 10.45
C VAL A 74 10.99 2.31 11.27
N THR A 75 12.12 2.84 11.71
CA THR A 75 13.03 2.17 12.66
C THR A 75 13.15 2.98 13.96
N ALA A 76 14.06 2.60 14.83
CA ALA A 76 14.33 3.37 16.04
C ALA A 76 14.92 4.76 15.74
N ASP A 77 15.59 4.93 14.59
CA ASP A 77 16.35 6.14 14.26
C ASP A 77 16.07 6.71 12.87
N SER A 78 15.15 6.12 12.12
CA SER A 78 14.82 6.55 10.76
C SER A 78 13.35 6.34 10.40
N ALA A 79 12.89 7.03 9.34
CA ALA A 79 11.59 6.86 8.70
C ALA A 79 11.63 7.39 7.27
N VAL A 80 10.86 6.81 6.37
CA VAL A 80 10.65 7.36 5.03
C VAL A 80 9.35 8.16 5.02
N ILE A 81 9.37 9.37 4.46
CA ILE A 81 8.17 10.17 4.21
C ILE A 81 7.92 10.24 2.70
N TRP A 82 6.70 9.91 2.32
CA TRP A 82 6.21 9.92 0.94
C TRP A 82 5.17 11.01 0.71
N SER A 83 5.17 11.61 -0.49
CA SER A 83 4.08 12.42 -1.01
C SER A 83 4.18 12.53 -2.54
N ARG A 84 3.11 13.02 -3.20
CA ARG A 84 3.03 13.21 -4.64
C ARG A 84 2.65 14.64 -5.00
N ALA A 85 3.31 15.20 -6.01
CA ALA A 85 2.97 16.49 -6.62
C ALA A 85 2.09 16.30 -7.88
N ASP A 86 1.57 17.39 -8.40
CA ASP A 86 0.90 17.47 -9.72
C ASP A 86 1.88 17.69 -10.88
N GLN A 87 3.14 18.03 -10.60
CA GLN A 87 4.19 18.38 -11.57
C GLN A 87 5.58 18.25 -10.95
N ASP A 88 6.64 18.34 -11.80
CA ASP A 88 8.02 18.36 -11.30
C ASP A 88 8.20 19.42 -10.22
N ALA A 89 8.66 19.01 -9.05
CA ALA A 89 8.85 19.88 -7.90
C ALA A 89 9.87 19.30 -6.90
N GLN A 90 10.25 20.08 -5.92
CA GLN A 90 11.01 19.61 -4.77
C GLN A 90 10.05 19.36 -3.60
N LEU A 91 9.99 18.15 -3.11
CA LEU A 91 9.40 17.82 -1.82
C LEU A 91 10.27 18.40 -0.71
N VAL A 92 9.65 19.14 0.21
CA VAL A 92 10.28 19.67 1.42
C VAL A 92 9.47 19.14 2.59
N VAL A 93 10.10 18.34 3.44
CA VAL A 93 9.52 17.82 4.68
C VAL A 93 10.15 18.54 5.87
N THR A 94 9.32 19.25 6.63
CA THR A 94 9.70 19.87 7.89
C THR A 94 9.22 18.98 9.03
N TYR A 95 10.10 18.54 9.93
CA TYR A 95 9.77 17.54 10.96
C TYR A 95 10.46 17.79 12.29
N GLY A 96 9.87 17.25 13.34
CA GLY A 96 10.43 17.29 14.71
C GLY A 96 9.54 16.52 15.68
N PRO A 97 9.98 16.31 16.93
CA PRO A 97 9.16 15.70 17.97
C PRO A 97 7.80 16.40 18.09
N ALA A 98 6.75 15.61 18.31
CA ALA A 98 5.39 16.12 18.40
C ALA A 98 5.15 16.98 19.65
N THR A 99 5.96 16.77 20.68
CA THR A 99 5.90 17.50 21.96
C THR A 99 7.19 18.26 22.22
N GLY A 100 7.12 19.31 23.03
CA GLY A 100 8.27 20.16 23.38
C GLY A 100 8.55 21.27 22.36
N THR A 101 9.45 22.20 22.75
CA THR A 101 9.92 23.32 21.91
C THR A 101 11.24 22.90 21.25
N VAL A 102 11.17 22.18 20.15
CA VAL A 102 12.36 21.71 19.43
C VAL A 102 12.44 22.41 18.08
N GLN A 103 13.66 22.75 17.66
CA GLN A 103 13.90 23.26 16.33
C GLN A 103 13.51 22.20 15.30
N MET A 104 12.59 22.56 14.38
CA MET A 104 12.18 21.69 13.29
C MET A 104 13.35 21.51 12.31
N LYS A 105 13.57 20.27 11.89
CA LYS A 105 14.53 19.90 10.84
C LYS A 105 13.85 19.93 9.48
N GLU A 106 14.65 19.99 8.42
CA GLU A 106 14.16 19.96 7.04
C GLU A 106 14.90 18.87 6.24
N ALA A 107 14.13 18.09 5.46
CA ALA A 107 14.68 17.13 4.50
C ALA A 107 14.00 17.32 3.14
N LYS A 108 14.69 16.95 2.04
CA LYS A 108 14.26 17.24 0.68
C LYS A 108 14.45 16.08 -0.27
N ALA A 109 13.50 15.93 -1.20
CA ALA A 109 13.59 15.00 -2.32
C ALA A 109 13.05 15.66 -3.60
N ARG A 110 13.15 14.98 -4.75
CA ARG A 110 12.61 15.46 -6.02
C ARG A 110 11.46 14.60 -6.48
N ALA A 111 10.34 15.22 -6.78
CA ALA A 111 9.25 14.67 -7.56
C ALA A 111 9.50 14.93 -9.05
N ARG A 112 9.45 13.88 -9.87
CA ARG A 112 9.74 13.95 -11.32
C ARG A 112 8.67 13.21 -12.11
N ALA A 113 8.41 13.62 -13.33
CA ALA A 113 7.47 12.97 -14.22
C ALA A 113 7.79 11.47 -14.44
N VAL A 114 9.07 11.09 -14.49
CA VAL A 114 9.50 9.68 -14.66
C VAL A 114 9.11 8.79 -13.48
N ASP A 115 8.81 9.36 -12.31
CA ASP A 115 8.37 8.69 -11.09
C ASP A 115 6.91 9.10 -10.76
N ASP A 116 6.12 9.45 -11.75
CA ASP A 116 4.74 9.97 -11.64
C ASP A 116 4.60 11.08 -10.57
N PHE A 117 5.60 11.95 -10.49
CA PHE A 117 5.68 13.07 -9.53
C PHE A 117 5.63 12.65 -8.06
N THR A 118 5.85 11.38 -7.75
CA THR A 118 6.06 10.92 -6.37
C THR A 118 7.44 11.35 -5.87
N ALA A 119 7.57 11.46 -4.56
CA ALA A 119 8.86 11.71 -3.91
C ALA A 119 8.90 11.07 -2.54
N GLN A 120 10.05 10.54 -2.19
CA GLN A 120 10.33 9.92 -0.90
C GLN A 120 11.57 10.57 -0.30
N VAL A 121 11.55 10.80 1.00
CA VAL A 121 12.71 11.31 1.73
C VAL A 121 12.96 10.49 2.98
N LEU A 122 14.17 9.97 3.10
CA LEU A 122 14.61 9.26 4.30
C LEU A 122 15.01 10.29 5.38
N LEU A 123 14.34 10.22 6.52
CA LEU A 123 14.70 10.92 7.74
C LEU A 123 15.60 10.01 8.56
N THR A 124 16.71 10.53 9.06
CA THR A 124 17.69 9.79 9.86
C THR A 124 18.03 10.54 11.15
N GLN A 125 18.73 9.86 12.08
CA GLN A 125 19.11 10.42 13.36
C GLN A 125 17.90 10.91 14.16
N LEU A 126 16.84 10.11 14.11
CA LEU A 126 15.66 10.29 14.94
C LEU A 126 15.91 9.71 16.34
N MET A 127 15.15 10.16 17.31
CA MET A 127 15.16 9.60 18.66
C MET A 127 14.24 8.37 18.70
N PRO A 128 14.65 7.28 19.35
CA PRO A 128 13.80 6.11 19.54
C PRO A 128 12.53 6.43 20.35
N ASP A 129 11.51 5.60 20.20
CA ASP A 129 10.21 5.67 20.88
C ASP A 129 9.61 7.08 20.96
N THR A 130 9.82 7.88 19.94
CA THR A 130 9.45 9.29 19.93
C THR A 130 8.37 9.56 18.87
N ALA A 131 7.28 10.20 19.31
CA ALA A 131 6.27 10.70 18.38
C ALA A 131 6.82 11.91 17.62
N TYR A 132 6.76 11.86 16.30
CA TYR A 132 7.15 12.93 15.38
C TYR A 132 5.94 13.49 14.65
N ARG A 133 5.92 14.81 14.48
CA ARG A 133 5.05 15.51 13.52
C ARG A 133 5.88 15.96 12.33
N TYR A 134 5.26 15.95 11.17
CA TYR A 134 5.87 16.49 9.96
C TYR A 134 4.87 17.22 9.09
N GLU A 135 5.37 18.14 8.30
CA GLU A 135 4.65 18.81 7.22
C GLU A 135 5.40 18.58 5.90
N ALA A 136 4.71 18.07 4.90
CA ALA A 136 5.21 17.89 3.55
C ALA A 136 4.60 18.93 2.62
N ARG A 137 5.43 19.60 1.82
CA ARG A 137 4.99 20.53 0.78
C ARG A 137 5.91 20.46 -0.42
N PHE A 138 5.40 20.84 -1.57
CA PHE A 138 6.18 20.93 -2.77
C PHE A 138 6.59 22.37 -3.06
N VAL A 139 7.79 22.54 -3.62
CA VAL A 139 8.36 23.85 -3.98
C VAL A 139 8.87 23.79 -5.41
N ARG A 140 8.46 24.77 -6.24
CA ARG A 140 8.92 24.91 -7.61
C ARG A 140 9.06 26.39 -7.97
N ARG A 141 10.26 26.83 -8.33
CA ARG A 141 10.54 28.22 -8.73
C ARG A 141 9.97 29.26 -7.75
N GLY A 142 10.16 29.03 -6.43
CA GLY A 142 9.67 29.91 -5.36
C GLY A 142 8.18 29.76 -5.01
N ARG A 143 7.39 29.03 -5.79
CA ARG A 143 5.98 28.71 -5.49
C ARG A 143 5.92 27.52 -4.54
N LYS A 144 4.94 27.49 -3.65
CA LYS A 144 4.73 26.41 -2.66
C LYS A 144 3.32 25.87 -2.78
N SER A 145 3.17 24.57 -2.67
CA SER A 145 1.86 23.93 -2.47
C SER A 145 1.33 24.21 -1.07
N SER A 146 0.07 23.86 -0.82
CA SER A 146 -0.42 23.62 0.54
C SER A 146 0.44 22.59 1.23
N ALA A 147 0.57 22.68 2.55
CA ALA A 147 1.23 21.68 3.36
C ALA A 147 0.26 20.55 3.72
N LEU A 148 0.76 19.33 3.67
CA LEU A 148 0.08 18.14 4.18
C LEU A 148 0.78 17.73 5.48
N ALA A 149 0.00 17.55 6.54
CA ALA A 149 0.53 17.20 7.86
C ALA A 149 0.42 15.69 8.11
N GLY A 150 1.40 15.14 8.82
CA GLY A 150 1.36 13.75 9.25
C GLY A 150 2.07 13.54 10.59
N LEU A 151 1.88 12.33 11.12
CA LEU A 151 2.42 11.89 12.39
C LEU A 151 2.98 10.48 12.23
N PHE A 152 4.05 10.17 12.95
CA PHE A 152 4.53 8.80 13.14
C PHE A 152 5.24 8.69 14.48
N ARG A 153 5.44 7.47 14.96
CA ARG A 153 6.31 7.17 16.10
C ARG A 153 7.46 6.30 15.62
N THR A 154 8.68 6.62 16.04
CA THR A 154 9.85 5.74 15.84
C THR A 154 9.74 4.50 16.71
N ALA A 155 10.29 3.37 16.23
CA ALA A 155 10.36 2.16 17.01
C ALA A 155 11.16 2.39 18.31
N PRO A 156 10.84 1.67 19.40
CA PRO A 156 11.69 1.61 20.59
C PRO A 156 13.03 0.94 20.29
N MET A 157 14.05 1.18 21.11
CA MET A 157 15.31 0.42 21.03
C MET A 157 15.06 -1.07 21.30
N PRO A 158 15.86 -1.98 20.73
CA PRO A 158 15.67 -3.43 20.92
C PRO A 158 15.59 -3.90 22.37
N THR A 159 16.16 -3.13 23.31
CA THR A 159 16.14 -3.43 24.76
C THR A 159 14.93 -2.84 25.49
N ASP A 160 14.16 -1.96 24.86
CA ASP A 160 13.07 -1.25 25.51
C ASP A 160 11.81 -2.12 25.56
N LYS A 161 11.29 -2.31 26.76
CA LYS A 161 10.06 -3.07 27.03
C LYS A 161 8.85 -2.16 26.92
N ARG A 162 8.39 -1.91 25.70
CA ARG A 162 7.20 -1.13 25.40
C ARG A 162 6.14 -2.02 24.74
N SER A 163 4.87 -1.81 25.09
CA SER A 163 3.75 -2.44 24.37
C SER A 163 3.71 -1.95 22.92
N VAL A 164 3.41 -2.85 21.99
CA VAL A 164 3.36 -2.58 20.56
C VAL A 164 2.01 -3.02 20.02
N ALA A 165 1.37 -2.15 19.23
CA ALA A 165 0.11 -2.45 18.57
C ALA A 165 0.28 -2.32 17.05
N LEU A 166 -0.20 -3.30 16.30
CA LEU A 166 -0.19 -3.29 14.85
C LEU A 166 -1.55 -3.72 14.28
N ILE A 167 -1.78 -3.35 13.04
CA ILE A 167 -2.90 -3.78 12.21
C ILE A 167 -2.30 -4.46 10.98
N TRP A 168 -2.96 -5.51 10.47
CA TRP A 168 -2.62 -6.08 9.17
C TRP A 168 -3.88 -6.34 8.35
N SER A 169 -3.77 -6.26 7.05
CA SER A 169 -4.77 -6.67 6.04
C SER A 169 -4.23 -6.38 4.64
N GLY A 170 -4.97 -6.79 3.62
CA GLY A 170 -4.72 -6.52 2.20
C GLY A 170 -6.01 -6.48 1.39
N ASP A 171 -5.93 -6.77 0.10
CA ASP A 171 -7.05 -6.91 -0.84
C ASP A 171 -7.90 -5.64 -0.94
N LEU A 172 -7.31 -4.56 -1.46
CA LEU A 172 -7.95 -3.24 -1.55
C LEU A 172 -8.34 -2.88 -2.99
N ALA A 173 -9.60 -2.55 -3.20
CA ALA A 173 -10.15 -2.01 -4.45
C ALA A 173 -10.09 -2.99 -5.63
N GLY A 174 -10.32 -4.26 -5.37
CA GLY A 174 -10.32 -5.30 -6.38
C GLY A 174 -11.71 -5.75 -6.82
N GLN A 175 -11.76 -6.36 -8.02
CA GLN A 175 -12.86 -7.21 -8.46
C GLN A 175 -14.23 -6.51 -8.38
N ARG A 176 -14.28 -5.22 -8.77
CA ARG A 176 -15.47 -4.35 -8.78
C ARG A 176 -16.01 -3.94 -7.39
N TYR A 177 -15.24 -4.17 -6.31
CA TYR A 177 -15.46 -3.58 -4.98
C TYR A 177 -14.50 -2.40 -4.78
N CYS A 178 -14.70 -1.35 -5.56
CA CYS A 178 -13.84 -0.18 -5.60
C CYS A 178 -14.35 0.95 -4.67
N ARG A 179 -13.72 2.10 -4.77
CA ARG A 179 -14.02 3.28 -3.95
C ARG A 179 -15.46 3.75 -4.16
N ARG A 180 -16.26 3.84 -3.10
CA ARG A 180 -17.66 4.28 -3.16
C ARG A 180 -17.78 5.79 -3.17
N PRO A 181 -18.75 6.39 -3.91
CA PRO A 181 -18.87 7.84 -4.06
C PRO A 181 -19.01 8.60 -2.73
N ASP A 182 -19.84 8.12 -1.82
CA ASP A 182 -20.17 8.86 -0.59
C ASP A 182 -19.28 8.49 0.59
N ILE A 183 -18.84 7.24 0.67
CA ILE A 183 -18.22 6.68 1.85
C ILE A 183 -16.79 6.19 1.62
N GLY A 184 -16.24 6.26 0.40
CA GLY A 184 -14.89 5.84 0.09
C GLY A 184 -14.56 4.44 0.63
N TYR A 185 -13.33 4.24 1.06
CA TYR A 185 -12.88 3.07 1.81
C TYR A 185 -13.05 3.30 3.31
N ARG A 186 -14.29 3.24 3.79
CA ARG A 186 -14.66 3.58 5.18
C ARG A 186 -13.92 2.76 6.24
N ILE A 187 -13.44 1.57 5.90
CA ILE A 187 -12.73 0.66 6.80
C ILE A 187 -11.49 1.31 7.42
N PHE A 188 -10.85 2.24 6.72
CA PHE A 188 -9.68 2.96 7.26
C PHE A 188 -10.00 3.94 8.39
N ASP A 189 -11.26 4.35 8.59
CA ASP A 189 -11.60 5.23 9.69
C ASP A 189 -11.56 4.53 11.05
N PRO A 190 -12.20 3.35 11.26
CA PRO A 190 -11.99 2.58 12.50
C PRO A 190 -10.53 2.14 12.68
N MET A 191 -9.81 1.71 11.62
CA MET A 191 -8.38 1.40 11.71
C MET A 191 -7.59 2.58 12.27
N ARG A 192 -7.81 3.79 11.77
CA ARG A 192 -7.16 5.03 12.25
C ARG A 192 -7.44 5.32 13.72
N ARG A 193 -8.67 5.02 14.20
CA ARG A 193 -9.07 5.27 15.60
C ARG A 193 -8.35 4.36 16.59
N LEU A 194 -7.86 3.19 16.16
CA LEU A 194 -7.09 2.28 17.00
C LEU A 194 -5.73 2.85 17.39
N ARG A 195 -5.18 3.81 16.62
CA ARG A 195 -3.88 4.43 16.89
C ARG A 195 -2.75 3.41 17.02
N ALA A 196 -2.78 2.39 16.18
CA ALA A 196 -1.71 1.40 16.13
C ALA A 196 -0.35 2.06 15.84
N ASP A 197 0.71 1.44 16.27
CA ASP A 197 2.08 1.90 16.01
C ASP A 197 2.39 1.82 14.51
N PHE A 198 1.84 0.80 13.82
CA PHE A 198 1.99 0.63 12.38
C PHE A 198 0.91 -0.27 11.76
N PHE A 199 0.83 -0.20 10.44
CA PHE A 199 0.02 -1.06 9.58
C PHE A 199 0.91 -1.90 8.68
N VAL A 200 0.65 -3.20 8.60
CA VAL A 200 1.25 -4.12 7.62
C VAL A 200 0.25 -4.31 6.49
N ALA A 201 0.56 -3.80 5.31
CA ALA A 201 -0.19 -4.03 4.09
C ALA A 201 0.37 -5.28 3.42
N ASN A 202 -0.38 -6.39 3.53
CA ASN A 202 0.09 -7.72 3.13
C ASN A 202 0.01 -8.01 1.62
N GLY A 203 -0.22 -7.01 0.78
CA GLY A 203 -0.36 -7.16 -0.66
C GLY A 203 -1.76 -6.86 -1.15
N ASP A 204 -1.94 -6.93 -2.47
CA ASP A 204 -3.19 -6.63 -3.17
C ASP A 204 -3.76 -5.24 -2.80
N MET A 205 -2.87 -4.27 -2.61
CA MET A 205 -3.29 -2.89 -2.37
C MET A 205 -3.71 -2.17 -3.65
N ILE A 206 -3.56 -2.82 -4.80
CA ILE A 206 -4.20 -2.56 -6.09
C ILE A 206 -4.50 -3.88 -6.80
N TYR A 207 -5.44 -3.85 -7.73
CA TYR A 207 -5.75 -4.94 -8.66
C TYR A 207 -5.47 -4.44 -10.07
N ALA A 208 -4.21 -4.55 -10.51
CA ALA A 208 -3.75 -4.00 -11.79
C ALA A 208 -4.35 -4.70 -13.01
N ASP A 209 -4.87 -5.89 -12.84
CA ASP A 209 -5.56 -6.70 -13.85
C ASP A 209 -7.08 -6.48 -13.87
N GLY A 210 -7.61 -5.57 -13.05
CA GLY A 210 -9.02 -5.23 -12.95
C GLY A 210 -9.36 -3.79 -13.34
N ASP A 211 -10.65 -3.51 -13.40
CA ASP A 211 -11.21 -2.17 -13.58
C ASP A 211 -12.16 -1.81 -12.42
N CYS A 212 -12.55 -0.53 -12.38
CA CYS A 212 -13.55 -0.02 -11.44
C CYS A 212 -14.74 0.56 -12.19
N PRO A 213 -15.65 -0.27 -12.73
CA PRO A 213 -16.86 0.22 -13.38
C PRO A 213 -17.80 0.89 -12.39
N ALA A 214 -18.70 1.77 -12.87
CA ALA A 214 -19.67 2.47 -12.02
C ALA A 214 -20.55 1.50 -11.21
N ALA A 215 -20.96 0.38 -11.80
CA ALA A 215 -21.69 -0.67 -11.11
C ALA A 215 -20.70 -1.66 -10.46
N GLY A 216 -20.81 -1.83 -9.16
CA GLY A 216 -20.04 -2.82 -8.41
C GLY A 216 -20.47 -4.26 -8.65
N MET A 217 -19.93 -5.19 -7.87
CA MET A 217 -20.26 -6.62 -7.99
C MET A 217 -21.66 -6.93 -7.43
N GLU A 218 -22.07 -6.23 -6.38
CA GLU A 218 -23.37 -6.42 -5.72
C GLU A 218 -24.38 -5.37 -6.12
N SER A 219 -25.67 -5.76 -6.08
CA SER A 219 -26.78 -4.83 -6.27
C SER A 219 -26.74 -3.72 -5.22
N GLY A 220 -26.76 -2.46 -5.67
CA GLY A 220 -26.65 -1.28 -4.81
C GLY A 220 -25.22 -0.91 -4.40
N TRP A 221 -24.21 -1.61 -4.86
CA TRP A 221 -22.83 -1.17 -4.75
C TRP A 221 -22.48 -0.28 -5.95
N GLU A 222 -22.26 0.99 -5.70
CA GLU A 222 -21.80 1.96 -6.69
C GLU A 222 -20.35 2.32 -6.44
N ASN A 223 -19.53 2.33 -7.49
CA ASN A 223 -18.14 2.77 -7.45
C ASN A 223 -18.00 4.20 -7.99
N ILE A 224 -16.99 4.92 -7.53
CA ILE A 224 -16.40 6.00 -8.32
C ILE A 224 -15.74 5.32 -9.52
N PRO A 225 -16.23 5.54 -10.74
CA PRO A 225 -15.70 4.78 -11.87
C PRO A 225 -14.27 5.21 -12.20
N ALA A 226 -13.43 4.23 -12.51
CA ALA A 226 -12.12 4.43 -13.09
C ALA A 226 -11.97 3.41 -14.23
N ASN A 227 -11.66 3.91 -15.40
CA ASN A 227 -11.48 3.10 -16.59
C ASN A 227 -10.02 2.73 -16.72
N PHE A 228 -9.59 1.77 -15.92
CA PHE A 228 -8.25 1.21 -16.05
C PHE A 228 -8.24 0.20 -17.19
N PRO A 229 -7.26 0.25 -18.08
CA PRO A 229 -7.04 -0.86 -18.98
C PRO A 229 -6.43 -2.01 -18.18
N GLY A 230 -7.19 -3.09 -17.96
CA GLY A 230 -6.65 -4.32 -17.37
C GLY A 230 -5.51 -4.90 -18.21
N ILE A 231 -4.65 -5.70 -17.62
CA ILE A 231 -3.50 -6.32 -18.28
C ILE A 231 -3.96 -7.14 -19.49
N GLY A 232 -3.28 -6.94 -20.62
CA GLY A 232 -3.65 -7.52 -21.90
C GLY A 232 -4.71 -6.75 -22.69
N ASN A 233 -5.18 -5.59 -22.19
CA ASN A 233 -6.08 -4.72 -22.95
C ASN A 233 -5.39 -4.21 -24.22
N PRO A 234 -6.01 -4.37 -25.41
CA PRO A 234 -5.39 -3.99 -26.69
C PRO A 234 -5.23 -2.48 -26.89
N SER A 235 -5.82 -1.65 -26.03
CA SER A 235 -5.63 -0.19 -26.06
C SER A 235 -4.29 0.28 -25.49
N VAL A 236 -3.55 -0.61 -24.83
CA VAL A 236 -2.23 -0.34 -24.22
C VAL A 236 -1.16 -1.02 -25.07
N ASP A 237 -0.12 -0.30 -25.40
CA ASP A 237 1.11 -0.89 -25.93
C ASP A 237 1.92 -1.52 -24.79
N TRP A 238 1.78 -2.82 -24.62
CA TRP A 238 2.45 -3.57 -23.55
C TRP A 238 3.96 -3.75 -23.76
N GLU A 239 4.47 -3.40 -24.94
CA GLU A 239 5.90 -3.34 -25.22
C GLU A 239 6.49 -1.96 -24.85
N ASP A 240 5.67 -0.93 -24.70
CA ASP A 240 6.10 0.37 -24.21
C ASP A 240 6.10 0.40 -22.67
N PRO A 241 7.28 0.39 -22.00
CA PRO A 241 7.35 0.40 -20.55
C PRO A 241 6.75 1.66 -19.91
N VAL A 242 6.63 2.78 -20.63
CA VAL A 242 6.01 4.00 -20.13
C VAL A 242 4.50 3.87 -20.10
N ALA A 243 3.90 3.31 -21.16
CA ALA A 243 2.48 3.05 -21.22
C ALA A 243 2.05 2.04 -20.14
N VAL A 244 2.82 0.97 -19.97
CA VAL A 244 2.58 -0.05 -18.93
C VAL A 244 2.68 0.55 -17.53
N TYR A 245 3.72 1.33 -17.25
CA TYR A 245 3.90 1.99 -15.95
C TYR A 245 2.75 2.94 -15.61
N GLU A 246 2.17 3.64 -16.59
CA GLU A 246 1.01 4.51 -16.39
C GLU A 246 -0.25 3.75 -15.95
N VAL A 247 -0.44 2.51 -16.42
CA VAL A 247 -1.56 1.65 -15.96
C VAL A 247 -1.48 1.43 -14.46
N PHE A 248 -0.33 1.00 -13.95
CA PHE A 248 -0.13 0.75 -12.51
C PHE A 248 -0.27 2.05 -11.69
N ASN A 249 0.30 3.14 -12.16
CA ASN A 249 0.20 4.44 -11.50
C ASN A 249 -1.25 4.94 -11.40
N ALA A 250 -2.07 4.67 -12.41
CA ALA A 250 -3.48 5.04 -12.40
C ALA A 250 -4.24 4.33 -11.27
N HIS A 251 -3.96 3.03 -11.03
CA HIS A 251 -4.54 2.28 -9.92
C HIS A 251 -4.11 2.85 -8.56
N TRP A 252 -2.81 3.13 -8.38
CA TRP A 252 -2.32 3.73 -7.15
C TRP A 252 -2.90 5.12 -6.89
N ARG A 253 -2.99 5.98 -7.91
CA ARG A 253 -3.62 7.31 -7.79
C ARG A 253 -5.06 7.16 -7.34
N TYR A 254 -5.81 6.28 -7.98
CA TYR A 254 -7.21 6.05 -7.64
C TYR A 254 -7.41 5.67 -6.17
N ASN A 255 -6.63 4.72 -5.64
CA ASN A 255 -6.73 4.33 -4.24
C ASN A 255 -6.25 5.44 -3.30
N ARG A 256 -5.16 6.12 -3.63
CA ARG A 256 -4.60 7.22 -2.84
C ARG A 256 -5.43 8.50 -2.86
N GLU A 257 -6.40 8.65 -3.75
CA GLU A 257 -7.38 9.74 -3.70
C GLU A 257 -8.44 9.56 -2.61
N ASP A 258 -8.55 8.38 -2.00
CA ASP A 258 -9.54 8.15 -0.94
C ASP A 258 -9.19 8.91 0.33
N ARG A 259 -10.16 9.68 0.84
CA ARG A 259 -9.97 10.55 2.01
C ARG A 259 -9.69 9.79 3.31
N PHE A 260 -10.29 8.61 3.48
CA PHE A 260 -10.10 7.81 4.69
C PHE A 260 -8.74 7.12 4.66
N PHE A 261 -8.34 6.61 3.49
CA PHE A 261 -7.01 6.04 3.31
C PHE A 261 -5.92 7.10 3.51
N GLN A 262 -6.08 8.32 2.94
CA GLN A 262 -5.16 9.43 3.19
C GLN A 262 -5.06 9.79 4.69
N ALA A 263 -6.21 9.91 5.37
CA ALA A 263 -6.23 10.26 6.79
C ALA A 263 -5.59 9.17 7.67
N PHE A 264 -5.77 7.90 7.31
CA PHE A 264 -5.14 6.76 7.97
C PHE A 264 -3.61 6.80 7.79
N LEU A 265 -3.12 6.89 6.57
CA LEU A 265 -1.69 6.92 6.25
C LEU A 265 -0.96 8.16 6.77
N ALA A 266 -1.65 9.27 6.93
CA ALA A 266 -1.09 10.48 7.54
C ALA A 266 -0.78 10.31 9.04
N SER A 267 -1.34 9.30 9.70
CA SER A 267 -1.20 9.11 11.16
C SER A 267 -0.73 7.71 11.59
N THR A 268 -0.62 6.78 10.65
CA THR A 268 -0.21 5.38 10.91
C THR A 268 0.86 5.00 9.90
N PRO A 269 2.09 4.73 10.33
CA PRO A 269 3.15 4.22 9.48
C PRO A 269 2.75 2.93 8.78
N ILE A 270 3.19 2.75 7.54
CA ILE A 270 2.91 1.57 6.73
C ILE A 270 4.20 0.78 6.46
N TYR A 271 4.11 -0.53 6.62
CA TYR A 271 5.03 -1.50 6.05
C TYR A 271 4.29 -2.24 4.95
N VAL A 272 4.85 -2.29 3.77
CA VAL A 272 4.16 -2.82 2.60
C VAL A 272 4.93 -3.96 1.98
N GLN A 273 4.24 -4.98 1.56
CA GLN A 273 4.68 -6.00 0.63
C GLN A 273 3.73 -6.02 -0.57
N TRP A 274 4.05 -6.73 -1.61
CA TRP A 274 3.15 -6.97 -2.71
C TRP A 274 2.60 -8.39 -2.67
N ASP A 275 1.51 -8.61 -3.38
CA ASP A 275 1.00 -9.92 -3.72
C ASP A 275 0.89 -10.03 -5.25
N ASP A 276 0.03 -10.85 -5.77
CA ASP A 276 -0.02 -11.09 -7.21
C ASP A 276 -0.71 -9.96 -8.00
N HIS A 277 -1.76 -9.37 -7.49
CA HIS A 277 -2.50 -8.32 -8.21
C HIS A 277 -1.76 -6.96 -8.31
N GLU A 278 -0.67 -6.76 -7.61
CA GLU A 278 0.29 -5.71 -7.94
C GLU A 278 0.96 -5.93 -9.31
N VAL A 279 0.76 -7.09 -9.91
CA VAL A 279 1.20 -7.46 -11.26
C VAL A 279 0.05 -8.09 -12.05
N ILE A 280 -0.35 -9.31 -11.73
CA ILE A 280 -1.45 -10.07 -12.31
C ILE A 280 -1.79 -11.29 -11.45
N ASN A 281 -3.07 -11.66 -11.37
CA ASN A 281 -3.57 -12.81 -10.61
C ASN A 281 -2.71 -14.08 -10.76
N ASP A 282 -2.40 -14.71 -9.63
CA ASP A 282 -1.52 -15.87 -9.47
C ASP A 282 -0.10 -15.63 -10.04
N PHE A 283 0.40 -14.39 -9.99
CA PHE A 283 1.72 -14.03 -10.51
C PHE A 283 2.85 -14.78 -9.78
N GLY A 284 3.72 -15.36 -10.57
CA GLY A 284 5.03 -15.85 -10.17
C GLY A 284 6.09 -15.37 -11.14
N ALA A 285 7.38 -15.59 -10.86
CA ALA A 285 8.48 -15.04 -11.65
C ALA A 285 8.42 -15.37 -13.16
N ARG A 286 7.70 -16.42 -13.54
CA ARG A 286 7.62 -16.91 -14.93
C ARG A 286 6.20 -17.00 -15.47
N SER A 287 5.17 -16.91 -14.64
CA SER A 287 3.78 -17.14 -15.05
C SER A 287 2.78 -16.29 -14.28
N GLY A 288 1.61 -16.15 -14.84
CA GLY A 288 0.41 -15.65 -14.20
C GLY A 288 -0.79 -16.36 -14.83
N THR A 289 -1.88 -16.55 -14.09
CA THR A 289 -2.97 -17.40 -14.57
C THR A 289 -3.93 -16.73 -15.53
N TYR A 290 -3.93 -15.40 -15.65
CA TYR A 290 -4.96 -14.78 -16.49
C TYR A 290 -4.51 -13.53 -17.24
N PRO A 291 -4.45 -13.65 -18.54
CA PRO A 291 -4.20 -14.84 -19.37
C PRO A 291 -2.76 -15.31 -19.18
N PRO A 292 -2.45 -16.63 -19.30
CA PRO A 292 -1.10 -17.14 -19.09
C PRO A 292 -0.09 -16.36 -19.93
N GLN A 293 0.97 -15.81 -19.32
CA GLN A 293 1.75 -14.75 -19.94
C GLN A 293 3.25 -14.98 -20.07
N PRO A 294 3.84 -16.17 -19.76
CA PRO A 294 5.29 -16.29 -19.78
C PRO A 294 5.92 -15.95 -21.13
N ASP A 295 5.19 -16.18 -22.22
CA ASP A 295 5.65 -16.01 -23.60
C ASP A 295 5.09 -14.75 -24.28
N ARG A 296 4.34 -13.90 -23.57
CA ARG A 296 3.83 -12.67 -24.18
C ARG A 296 4.90 -11.60 -24.25
N ALA A 297 5.02 -11.02 -25.42
CA ALA A 297 5.71 -9.76 -25.59
C ALA A 297 5.19 -8.74 -24.56
N GLY A 298 6.12 -8.11 -23.83
CA GLY A 298 5.77 -7.13 -22.82
C GLY A 298 5.61 -7.64 -21.38
N PHE A 299 5.56 -8.96 -21.11
CA PHE A 299 5.38 -9.45 -19.73
C PHE A 299 6.48 -8.96 -18.77
N ALA A 300 7.73 -8.92 -19.23
CA ALA A 300 8.82 -8.36 -18.43
C ALA A 300 8.61 -6.87 -18.10
N ASN A 301 7.95 -6.10 -18.99
CA ASN A 301 7.58 -4.72 -18.71
C ASN A 301 6.47 -4.64 -17.65
N VAL A 302 5.52 -5.57 -17.68
CA VAL A 302 4.43 -5.65 -16.67
C VAL A 302 5.02 -5.85 -15.27
N VAL A 303 5.89 -6.85 -15.09
CA VAL A 303 6.57 -7.12 -13.81
C VAL A 303 7.42 -5.92 -13.36
N ALA A 304 8.21 -5.37 -14.29
CA ALA A 304 9.08 -4.23 -13.99
C ALA A 304 8.27 -2.96 -13.62
N ALA A 305 7.17 -2.72 -14.31
CA ALA A 305 6.29 -1.58 -14.07
C ALA A 305 5.52 -1.73 -12.75
N GLY A 306 4.97 -2.91 -12.44
CA GLY A 306 4.31 -3.21 -11.18
C GLY A 306 5.24 -2.95 -9.99
N ARG A 307 6.45 -3.54 -10.04
CA ARG A 307 7.48 -3.34 -9.02
C ARG A 307 7.90 -1.87 -8.88
N LYS A 308 8.18 -1.19 -10.00
CA LYS A 308 8.56 0.23 -9.98
C LYS A 308 7.45 1.07 -9.35
N SER A 309 6.20 0.88 -9.79
CA SER A 309 5.05 1.63 -9.31
C SER A 309 4.80 1.39 -7.82
N MET A 310 4.87 0.14 -7.35
CA MET A 310 4.78 -0.19 -5.93
C MET A 310 5.82 0.60 -5.11
N PHE A 311 7.09 0.59 -5.52
CA PHE A 311 8.14 1.35 -4.83
C PHE A 311 7.93 2.86 -4.90
N ASP A 312 7.43 3.40 -6.00
CA ASP A 312 7.24 4.84 -6.16
C ASP A 312 6.03 5.36 -5.36
N TYR A 313 5.04 4.51 -5.08
CA TYR A 313 3.84 4.88 -4.34
C TYR A 313 3.89 4.57 -2.84
N HIS A 314 4.99 3.99 -2.33
CA HIS A 314 5.11 3.65 -0.92
C HIS A 314 6.37 4.22 -0.28
N PRO A 315 6.31 4.59 1.02
CA PRO A 315 7.46 5.05 1.80
C PRO A 315 8.35 3.85 2.19
N ILE A 316 9.10 3.32 1.23
CA ILE A 316 9.94 2.13 1.38
C ILE A 316 11.41 2.46 1.13
N VAL A 317 12.30 1.92 1.96
CA VAL A 317 13.75 2.03 1.77
C VAL A 317 14.20 1.04 0.69
N ARG A 318 14.74 1.53 -0.41
CA ARG A 318 15.34 0.65 -1.43
C ARG A 318 16.64 0.05 -0.92
N ASN A 319 16.78 -1.27 -1.06
CA ASN A 319 18.02 -1.95 -0.71
C ASN A 319 19.18 -1.45 -1.59
N ALA A 320 20.35 -1.23 -1.00
CA ALA A 320 21.50 -0.67 -1.72
C ALA A 320 22.13 -1.64 -2.73
N VAL A 321 22.02 -2.95 -2.48
CA VAL A 321 22.61 -4.00 -3.33
C VAL A 321 21.59 -4.48 -4.37
N GLU A 322 20.35 -4.66 -3.94
CA GLU A 322 19.23 -5.13 -4.75
C GLU A 322 18.05 -4.13 -4.61
N PRO A 323 18.00 -3.05 -5.40
CA PRO A 323 17.02 -1.99 -5.23
C PRO A 323 15.55 -2.40 -5.38
N GLY A 324 15.30 -3.56 -5.99
CA GLY A 324 13.97 -4.15 -6.14
C GLY A 324 13.58 -5.16 -5.08
N ARG A 325 14.42 -5.39 -4.07
CA ARG A 325 14.17 -6.34 -2.99
C ARG A 325 13.09 -5.83 -2.06
N ILE A 326 12.03 -6.62 -1.88
CA ILE A 326 10.88 -6.30 -1.03
C ILE A 326 11.07 -6.89 0.37
N TYR A 327 11.59 -8.13 0.50
CA TYR A 327 11.74 -8.77 1.80
C TYR A 327 12.75 -8.04 2.70
N ARG A 328 12.36 -7.83 3.96
CA ARG A 328 13.10 -7.04 4.96
C ARG A 328 12.57 -7.28 6.38
N GLN A 329 13.28 -6.81 7.39
CA GLN A 329 12.88 -6.97 8.80
C GLN A 329 12.97 -5.66 9.57
N PHE A 330 12.16 -5.56 10.64
CA PHE A 330 12.07 -4.37 11.49
C PHE A 330 11.89 -4.76 12.96
N ARG A 331 12.75 -4.23 13.81
CA ARG A 331 12.66 -4.43 15.26
C ARG A 331 11.84 -3.35 15.93
N TRP A 332 10.88 -3.75 16.75
CA TRP A 332 10.03 -2.89 17.56
C TRP A 332 10.18 -3.21 19.06
N GLY A 333 11.21 -2.64 19.72
CA GLY A 333 11.52 -2.87 21.12
C GLY A 333 11.95 -4.30 21.42
N ALA A 334 11.84 -4.71 22.69
CA ALA A 334 12.20 -6.04 23.14
C ALA A 334 11.20 -7.14 22.69
N HIS A 335 9.98 -6.74 22.32
CA HIS A 335 8.90 -7.71 22.22
C HIS A 335 8.45 -8.06 20.81
N VAL A 336 8.74 -7.27 19.79
CA VAL A 336 8.26 -7.53 18.42
C VAL A 336 9.39 -7.39 17.42
N GLU A 337 9.55 -8.38 16.54
CA GLU A 337 10.32 -8.28 15.31
C GLU A 337 9.44 -8.71 14.14
N LEU A 338 9.31 -7.82 13.16
CA LEU A 338 8.53 -8.02 11.94
C LEU A 338 9.47 -8.46 10.82
N PHE A 339 9.18 -9.62 10.23
CA PHE A 339 9.79 -10.13 8.99
C PHE A 339 8.76 -10.02 7.88
N ILE A 340 9.07 -9.32 6.82
CA ILE A 340 8.25 -9.21 5.61
C ILE A 340 8.89 -10.08 4.55
N VAL A 341 8.18 -11.06 4.04
CA VAL A 341 8.65 -11.91 2.95
C VAL A 341 8.12 -11.43 1.60
N ASP A 342 8.67 -11.95 0.52
CA ASP A 342 8.28 -11.71 -0.86
C ASP A 342 8.08 -13.09 -1.51
N ALA A 343 6.87 -13.59 -1.48
CA ALA A 343 6.54 -14.90 -2.03
C ALA A 343 6.30 -14.86 -3.55
N ARG A 344 6.48 -13.70 -4.19
CA ARG A 344 6.21 -13.52 -5.62
C ARG A 344 7.47 -13.46 -6.50
N SER A 345 8.50 -12.72 -6.07
CA SER A 345 9.64 -12.41 -6.95
C SER A 345 10.55 -13.59 -7.25
N TYR A 346 10.64 -14.56 -6.34
CA TYR A 346 11.70 -15.57 -6.36
C TYR A 346 11.17 -16.99 -6.51
N ARG A 347 9.84 -17.15 -6.61
CA ARG A 347 9.20 -18.47 -6.65
C ARG A 347 9.45 -19.22 -7.94
N SER A 348 9.39 -20.53 -7.86
CA SER A 348 9.28 -21.45 -9.00
C SER A 348 7.92 -21.26 -9.70
N ASP A 349 7.75 -21.86 -10.87
CA ASP A 349 6.44 -21.86 -11.55
C ASP A 349 5.37 -22.56 -10.70
N ASN A 350 4.20 -21.96 -10.61
CA ASN A 350 3.09 -22.51 -9.84
C ASN A 350 2.70 -23.93 -10.31
N ALA A 351 2.82 -24.21 -11.62
CA ALA A 351 2.47 -25.48 -12.24
C ALA A 351 3.51 -26.59 -12.04
N ASP A 352 4.72 -26.25 -11.57
CA ASP A 352 5.73 -27.25 -11.26
C ASP A 352 5.22 -28.15 -10.11
N LYS A 353 5.58 -29.43 -10.17
CA LYS A 353 5.30 -30.33 -9.05
C LYS A 353 6.11 -29.93 -7.83
N ASP A 354 5.49 -30.05 -6.65
CA ASP A 354 6.19 -29.85 -5.38
C ASP A 354 7.32 -30.87 -5.21
N SER A 355 8.48 -30.39 -4.79
CA SER A 355 9.71 -31.15 -4.61
C SER A 355 10.74 -30.31 -3.85
N GLU A 356 11.84 -30.91 -3.39
CA GLU A 356 12.97 -30.25 -2.76
C GLU A 356 13.56 -29.08 -3.61
N GLY A 357 13.37 -29.09 -4.93
CA GLY A 357 13.87 -28.05 -5.83
C GLY A 357 12.86 -26.95 -6.14
N LYS A 358 11.60 -27.09 -5.73
CA LYS A 358 10.57 -26.08 -5.91
C LYS A 358 10.59 -25.10 -4.73
N THR A 359 10.64 -23.81 -5.01
CA THR A 359 10.76 -22.77 -3.99
C THR A 359 9.72 -21.68 -4.15
N MET A 360 9.17 -21.20 -3.04
CA MET A 360 8.33 -20.01 -2.93
C MET A 360 9.18 -18.75 -2.71
N LEU A 361 10.12 -18.83 -1.78
CA LEU A 361 10.91 -17.68 -1.33
C LEU A 361 12.25 -17.54 -2.08
N GLY A 362 12.72 -18.59 -2.72
CA GLY A 362 14.08 -18.68 -3.27
C GLY A 362 15.12 -18.92 -2.17
N GLU A 363 16.21 -19.58 -2.54
CA GLU A 363 17.26 -20.03 -1.62
C GLU A 363 17.80 -18.90 -0.72
N ILE A 364 18.06 -17.72 -1.30
CA ILE A 364 18.69 -16.60 -0.58
C ILE A 364 17.74 -16.02 0.46
N GLN A 365 16.46 -15.83 0.10
CA GLN A 365 15.47 -15.27 1.02
C GLN A 365 15.12 -16.28 2.11
N LEU A 366 14.95 -17.56 1.77
CA LEU A 366 14.68 -18.60 2.75
C LEU A 366 15.83 -18.69 3.79
N ALA A 367 17.08 -18.67 3.33
CA ALA A 367 18.24 -18.66 4.23
C ALA A 367 18.28 -17.39 5.11
N TRP A 368 17.92 -16.23 4.55
CA TRP A 368 17.81 -14.99 5.31
C TRP A 368 16.71 -15.08 6.39
N LEU A 369 15.55 -15.62 6.05
CA LEU A 369 14.43 -15.76 7.01
C LEU A 369 14.81 -16.71 8.14
N LYS A 370 15.34 -17.88 7.84
CA LYS A 370 15.82 -18.86 8.83
C LYS A 370 16.86 -18.26 9.77
N ALA A 371 17.86 -17.60 9.22
CA ALA A 371 18.92 -16.97 10.01
C ALA A 371 18.38 -15.80 10.85
N GLY A 372 17.44 -15.01 10.32
CA GLY A 372 16.82 -13.90 11.01
C GLY A 372 15.95 -14.37 12.19
N LEU A 373 15.13 -15.38 11.98
CA LEU A 373 14.29 -15.98 13.03
C LEU A 373 15.16 -16.55 14.16
N ALA A 374 16.21 -17.32 13.83
CA ALA A 374 17.12 -17.90 14.80
C ALA A 374 17.96 -16.86 15.58
N ALA A 375 18.26 -15.72 14.98
CA ALA A 375 19.03 -14.65 15.62
C ALA A 375 18.15 -13.69 16.43
N SER A 376 16.84 -13.73 16.25
CA SER A 376 15.89 -12.81 16.89
C SER A 376 15.70 -13.14 18.37
N ASP A 377 16.03 -12.20 19.24
CA ASP A 377 15.74 -12.24 20.68
C ASP A 377 14.42 -11.51 21.03
N ALA A 378 13.60 -11.15 20.02
CA ALA A 378 12.27 -10.61 20.25
C ALA A 378 11.37 -11.66 20.89
N THR A 379 10.53 -11.25 21.85
CA THR A 379 9.52 -12.16 22.40
C THR A 379 8.65 -12.75 21.29
N TRP A 380 8.14 -11.92 20.36
CA TRP A 380 7.30 -12.33 19.24
C TRP A 380 7.97 -12.04 17.90
N LYS A 381 8.04 -13.05 17.03
CA LYS A 381 8.49 -12.96 15.66
C LYS A 381 7.25 -12.99 14.77
N ILE A 382 6.91 -11.85 14.19
CA ILE A 382 5.77 -11.71 13.28
C ILE A 382 6.28 -11.86 11.86
N VAL A 383 5.84 -12.88 11.13
CA VAL A 383 6.19 -13.11 9.73
C VAL A 383 5.01 -12.68 8.87
N SER A 384 5.18 -11.62 8.09
CA SER A 384 4.19 -11.16 7.12
C SER A 384 4.39 -11.92 5.82
N SER A 385 3.44 -12.80 5.50
CA SER A 385 3.36 -13.54 4.23
C SER A 385 2.24 -12.96 3.38
N ASP A 386 2.47 -12.79 2.09
CA ASP A 386 1.44 -12.40 1.12
C ASP A 386 0.42 -13.52 0.94
N VAL A 387 0.84 -14.78 0.99
CA VAL A 387 -0.01 -15.95 0.84
C VAL A 387 -0.11 -16.78 2.12
N PRO A 388 -1.23 -17.51 2.35
CA PRO A 388 -1.40 -18.35 3.53
C PRO A 388 -0.57 -19.65 3.47
N LEU A 389 -0.32 -20.23 4.66
CA LEU A 389 0.47 -21.45 4.82
C LEU A 389 -0.36 -22.70 4.50
N SER A 390 -1.58 -22.80 5.05
CA SER A 390 -2.39 -24.03 4.98
C SER A 390 -3.74 -23.88 4.29
N VAL A 391 -4.08 -22.70 3.77
CA VAL A 391 -5.28 -22.51 2.94
C VAL A 391 -4.88 -22.59 1.48
N PRO A 392 -5.33 -23.63 0.73
CA PRO A 392 -4.98 -23.75 -0.69
C PRO A 392 -5.61 -22.63 -1.52
N THR A 393 -4.81 -21.92 -2.30
CA THR A 393 -5.24 -20.88 -3.24
C THR A 393 -4.82 -21.20 -4.67
N GLY A 394 -5.12 -20.30 -5.58
CA GLY A 394 -4.86 -20.44 -7.00
C GLY A 394 -6.12 -20.72 -7.80
N SER A 395 -6.51 -19.75 -8.64
CA SER A 395 -7.60 -19.90 -9.57
C SER A 395 -7.23 -20.94 -10.63
N ARG A 396 -8.12 -21.90 -10.89
CA ARG A 396 -7.87 -23.00 -11.85
C ARG A 396 -6.57 -23.78 -11.58
N ALA A 397 -6.30 -24.09 -10.31
CA ALA A 397 -5.09 -24.79 -9.89
C ALA A 397 -4.81 -26.12 -10.63
N SER A 398 -5.84 -26.80 -11.16
CA SER A 398 -5.69 -27.98 -12.02
C SER A 398 -5.02 -27.70 -13.37
N GLU A 399 -5.01 -26.43 -13.80
CA GLU A 399 -4.43 -26.01 -15.09
C GLU A 399 -3.12 -25.22 -14.88
N PHE A 400 -3.04 -24.38 -13.83
CA PHE A 400 -1.93 -23.44 -13.64
C PHE A 400 -1.16 -23.65 -12.33
N GLY A 401 -1.53 -24.63 -11.52
CA GLY A 401 -0.88 -24.92 -10.24
C GLY A 401 -1.46 -24.11 -9.07
N ARG A 402 -0.94 -24.38 -7.88
CA ARG A 402 -1.29 -23.69 -6.65
C ARG A 402 -0.52 -22.40 -6.51
N ASP A 403 -1.17 -21.43 -5.92
CA ASP A 403 -0.60 -20.09 -5.72
C ASP A 403 -0.02 -19.90 -4.32
N ALA A 404 -0.67 -20.46 -3.27
CA ALA A 404 -0.14 -20.50 -1.91
C ALA A 404 0.83 -21.67 -1.67
N PHE A 405 1.36 -21.74 -0.44
CA PHE A 405 2.18 -22.87 -0.02
C PHE A 405 1.41 -24.20 -0.09
N ALA A 406 0.15 -24.18 0.31
CA ALA A 406 -0.69 -25.37 0.41
C ALA A 406 -1.11 -25.93 -0.95
N GLY A 407 -0.77 -27.18 -1.22
CA GLY A 407 -1.21 -27.95 -2.40
C GLY A 407 -2.64 -28.47 -2.27
N GLY A 408 -3.06 -28.81 -1.07
CA GLY A 408 -4.35 -29.43 -0.81
C GLY A 408 -4.45 -30.79 -1.49
N THR A 409 -5.24 -30.88 -2.57
CA THR A 409 -5.34 -32.11 -3.38
C THR A 409 -4.51 -32.06 -4.66
N SER A 410 -3.79 -30.98 -4.90
CA SER A 410 -2.89 -30.79 -6.05
C SER A 410 -1.48 -31.23 -5.67
N GLU A 411 -0.71 -31.66 -6.64
CA GLU A 411 0.72 -31.96 -6.46
C GLU A 411 1.60 -30.72 -6.73
N THR A 412 1.03 -29.51 -6.73
CA THR A 412 1.70 -28.30 -7.19
C THR A 412 1.84 -27.21 -6.11
N GLY A 413 1.69 -27.52 -4.84
CA GLY A 413 2.00 -26.60 -3.73
C GLY A 413 3.50 -26.31 -3.58
N PHE A 414 3.88 -25.79 -2.42
CA PHE A 414 5.27 -25.50 -2.04
C PHE A 414 5.54 -26.06 -0.62
N GLU A 415 4.94 -27.20 -0.33
CA GLU A 415 4.96 -27.81 1.01
C GLU A 415 6.35 -28.26 1.43
N HIS A 416 7.20 -28.67 0.48
CA HIS A 416 8.58 -29.08 0.80
C HIS A 416 9.38 -27.91 1.39
N GLU A 417 9.31 -26.71 0.79
CA GLU A 417 9.99 -25.54 1.32
C GLU A 417 9.38 -25.09 2.66
N LEU A 418 8.04 -25.16 2.77
CA LEU A 418 7.36 -24.81 4.01
C LEU A 418 7.73 -25.72 5.16
N LEU A 419 7.79 -27.04 4.92
CA LEU A 419 8.29 -28.02 5.88
C LEU A 419 9.73 -27.76 6.28
N ASP A 420 10.62 -27.49 5.33
CA ASP A 420 12.03 -27.16 5.59
C ASP A 420 12.16 -25.89 6.47
N LEU A 421 11.29 -24.90 6.32
CA LEU A 421 11.23 -23.73 7.21
C LEU A 421 10.78 -24.12 8.62
N VAL A 422 9.69 -24.88 8.72
CA VAL A 422 9.10 -25.24 10.02
C VAL A 422 9.97 -26.23 10.79
N GLU A 423 10.57 -27.23 10.13
CA GLU A 423 11.56 -28.13 10.73
C GLU A 423 12.81 -27.38 11.23
N HIS A 424 13.21 -26.32 10.52
CA HIS A 424 14.29 -25.44 11.00
C HIS A 424 13.87 -24.67 12.25
N MET A 425 12.63 -24.17 12.31
CA MET A 425 12.12 -23.47 13.49
C MET A 425 12.11 -24.41 14.71
N ASP A 426 11.62 -25.63 14.52
CA ASP A 426 11.57 -26.67 15.55
C ASP A 426 12.98 -27.05 16.03
N THR A 427 13.86 -27.44 15.12
CA THR A 427 15.26 -27.83 15.43
C THR A 427 16.05 -26.71 16.13
N ALA A 428 15.79 -25.45 15.81
CA ALA A 428 16.50 -24.30 16.39
C ALA A 428 15.77 -23.75 17.65
N ASN A 429 14.70 -24.37 18.11
CA ASN A 429 13.87 -23.94 19.24
C ASN A 429 13.44 -22.46 19.08
N ILE A 430 12.84 -22.14 17.92
CA ILE A 430 12.38 -20.78 17.61
C ILE A 430 10.90 -20.65 17.98
N ASP A 431 10.64 -20.19 19.19
CA ASP A 431 9.31 -20.05 19.76
C ASP A 431 8.66 -18.70 19.40
N ASN A 432 7.35 -18.60 19.69
CA ASN A 432 6.58 -17.38 19.62
C ASN A 432 6.55 -16.79 18.19
N VAL A 433 6.39 -17.63 17.19
CA VAL A 433 6.24 -17.23 15.79
C VAL A 433 4.77 -17.08 15.44
N VAL A 434 4.40 -15.96 14.83
CA VAL A 434 3.06 -15.69 14.32
C VAL A 434 3.17 -15.27 12.86
N PHE A 435 2.57 -16.02 11.96
CA PHE A 435 2.40 -15.62 10.57
C PHE A 435 1.15 -14.76 10.43
N VAL A 436 1.23 -13.67 9.66
CA VAL A 436 0.08 -12.86 9.27
C VAL A 436 -0.02 -12.87 7.74
N ALA A 437 -1.23 -13.13 7.22
CA ALA A 437 -1.46 -13.32 5.79
C ALA A 437 -2.78 -12.69 5.33
N THR A 438 -2.98 -12.66 3.99
CA THR A 438 -4.17 -12.19 3.28
C THR A 438 -4.53 -13.11 2.12
N ASP A 439 -4.83 -12.62 0.90
CA ASP A 439 -5.03 -13.35 -0.37
C ASP A 439 -6.37 -14.12 -0.47
N VAL A 440 -6.80 -14.83 0.57
CA VAL A 440 -7.97 -15.70 0.52
C VAL A 440 -9.31 -14.99 0.73
N HIS A 441 -9.32 -13.69 0.87
CA HIS A 441 -10.50 -12.83 0.99
C HIS A 441 -11.48 -13.25 2.09
N SER A 442 -10.95 -13.80 3.17
CA SER A 442 -11.69 -14.24 4.36
C SER A 442 -10.79 -14.20 5.59
N ALA A 443 -11.37 -14.20 6.77
CA ALA A 443 -10.62 -14.23 8.02
C ALA A 443 -10.48 -15.67 8.53
N ALA A 444 -9.28 -16.01 9.01
CA ALA A 444 -9.05 -17.28 9.73
C ALA A 444 -7.94 -17.10 10.78
N GLN A 445 -7.99 -17.96 11.81
CA GLN A 445 -6.91 -18.11 12.78
C GLN A 445 -6.62 -19.60 12.92
N LEU A 446 -5.38 -19.96 12.64
CA LEU A 446 -4.90 -21.33 12.67
C LEU A 446 -3.84 -21.49 13.75
N ARG A 447 -3.86 -22.66 14.39
CA ARG A 447 -2.88 -23.08 15.39
C ARG A 447 -2.19 -24.33 14.87
N TYR A 448 -0.88 -24.35 14.99
CA TYR A 448 -0.01 -25.46 14.64
C TYR A 448 0.73 -25.91 15.89
N GLU A 449 0.66 -27.19 16.20
CA GLU A 449 1.35 -27.78 17.36
C GLU A 449 1.72 -29.21 17.03
N ARG A 450 3.00 -29.41 16.73
CA ARG A 450 3.52 -30.71 16.31
C ARG A 450 5.02 -30.78 16.50
N ASP A 451 5.52 -31.99 16.71
CA ASP A 451 6.94 -32.36 16.59
C ASP A 451 7.27 -32.53 15.10
N TYR A 452 7.99 -31.57 14.51
CA TYR A 452 8.36 -31.57 13.08
C TYR A 452 9.74 -32.15 12.86
N ASN A 453 10.64 -32.11 13.86
CA ASN A 453 12.02 -32.62 13.76
C ASN A 453 12.18 -34.02 14.32
N GLY A 454 11.17 -34.59 15.03
CA GLY A 454 11.16 -35.95 15.55
C GLY A 454 11.94 -36.15 16.86
N ASP A 455 12.21 -35.08 17.62
CA ASP A 455 12.98 -35.13 18.87
C ASP A 455 12.10 -35.36 20.12
N GLY A 456 10.79 -35.26 20.00
CA GLY A 456 9.79 -35.49 21.03
C GLY A 456 9.19 -34.22 21.65
N ASP A 457 9.74 -33.04 21.37
CA ASP A 457 9.17 -31.76 21.75
C ASP A 457 8.23 -31.24 20.66
N GLN A 458 7.34 -30.31 20.97
CA GLN A 458 6.36 -29.79 20.00
C GLN A 458 6.59 -28.30 19.78
N LEU A 459 6.79 -27.92 18.54
CA LEU A 459 6.76 -26.54 18.13
C LEU A 459 5.30 -26.03 18.08
N LEU A 460 5.04 -24.91 18.77
CA LEU A 460 3.78 -24.15 18.70
C LEU A 460 3.96 -22.86 17.94
N PHE A 461 3.17 -22.65 16.89
CA PHE A 461 3.09 -21.36 16.19
C PHE A 461 1.68 -21.11 15.67
N HIS A 462 1.44 -19.89 15.19
CA HIS A 462 0.12 -19.44 14.74
C HIS A 462 0.15 -18.80 13.36
N GLU A 463 -0.98 -18.91 12.66
CA GLU A 463 -1.24 -18.15 11.44
C GLU A 463 -2.54 -17.38 11.59
N LEU A 464 -2.50 -16.09 11.27
CA LEU A 464 -3.61 -15.15 11.38
C LEU A 464 -3.87 -14.55 9.99
N ILE A 465 -5.02 -14.81 9.43
CA ILE A 465 -5.42 -14.38 8.10
C ILE A 465 -6.50 -13.32 8.23
N ALA A 466 -6.34 -12.18 7.53
CA ALA A 466 -7.31 -11.09 7.49
C ALA A 466 -7.33 -10.44 6.11
N GLY A 467 -8.50 -10.00 5.69
CA GLY A 467 -8.83 -9.41 4.39
C GLY A 467 -10.17 -9.97 3.91
N PRO A 468 -10.78 -9.36 2.92
CA PRO A 468 -10.34 -8.19 2.15
C PRO A 468 -10.69 -6.87 2.84
N LEU A 469 -9.90 -5.84 2.55
CA LEU A 469 -10.26 -4.45 2.89
C LEU A 469 -11.40 -3.93 1.99
N SER A 470 -11.34 -4.25 0.69
CA SER A 470 -12.37 -3.91 -0.30
C SER A 470 -12.12 -4.69 -1.60
N ALA A 471 -12.44 -5.97 -1.60
CA ALA A 471 -12.39 -6.87 -2.76
C ALA A 471 -13.53 -7.90 -2.66
N ILE A 472 -13.57 -8.94 -3.49
CA ILE A 472 -14.56 -10.01 -3.32
C ILE A 472 -14.42 -10.60 -1.91
N ARG A 473 -15.55 -10.76 -1.22
CA ARG A 473 -15.60 -11.40 0.09
C ARG A 473 -15.75 -12.90 -0.11
N GLY A 474 -14.68 -13.64 0.15
CA GLY A 474 -14.66 -15.08 0.07
C GLY A 474 -15.48 -15.75 1.17
N PRO A 475 -15.83 -17.05 1.02
CA PRO A 475 -16.37 -17.85 2.12
C PRO A 475 -15.29 -18.09 3.18
N ALA A 476 -15.70 -18.45 4.40
CA ALA A 476 -14.75 -18.95 5.40
C ALA A 476 -13.99 -20.16 4.84
N PRO A 477 -12.68 -20.31 5.10
CA PRO A 477 -11.94 -21.49 4.69
C PRO A 477 -12.57 -22.76 5.29
N VAL A 478 -12.83 -23.75 4.47
CA VAL A 478 -13.42 -25.03 4.89
C VAL A 478 -12.49 -26.22 4.61
N THR A 479 -11.48 -26.02 3.78
CA THR A 479 -10.48 -27.00 3.44
C THR A 479 -9.11 -26.46 3.81
N LEU A 480 -8.38 -27.19 4.62
CA LEU A 480 -7.01 -26.90 4.98
C LEU A 480 -6.11 -28.01 4.45
N ASP A 481 -4.92 -27.64 4.05
CA ASP A 481 -3.86 -28.60 3.78
C ASP A 481 -3.38 -29.22 5.08
N ALA A 482 -3.21 -30.55 5.10
CA ALA A 482 -2.88 -31.28 6.31
C ALA A 482 -1.37 -31.38 6.60
N THR A 483 -0.52 -30.92 5.72
CA THR A 483 0.94 -31.08 5.80
C THR A 483 1.52 -30.60 7.12
N LEU A 484 1.12 -29.42 7.58
CA LEU A 484 1.53 -28.87 8.88
C LEU A 484 0.62 -29.27 10.05
N GLY A 485 -0.49 -29.97 9.80
CA GLY A 485 -1.45 -30.35 10.85
C GLY A 485 -2.20 -29.15 11.46
N PRO A 486 -2.73 -28.21 10.64
CA PRO A 486 -3.41 -27.01 11.14
C PRO A 486 -4.68 -27.34 11.91
N VAL A 487 -4.93 -26.59 12.98
CA VAL A 487 -6.20 -26.55 13.69
C VAL A 487 -6.82 -25.17 13.52
N MET A 488 -7.94 -25.08 12.81
CA MET A 488 -8.67 -23.81 12.68
C MET A 488 -9.40 -23.50 13.98
N VAL A 489 -9.01 -22.41 14.63
CA VAL A 489 -9.62 -21.95 15.89
C VAL A 489 -10.66 -20.84 15.66
N TYR A 490 -10.62 -20.22 14.50
CA TYR A 490 -11.61 -19.24 14.02
C TYR A 490 -11.60 -19.21 12.48
N GLY A 491 -12.78 -18.99 11.89
CA GLY A 491 -12.94 -18.78 10.45
C GLY A 491 -14.24 -18.04 10.15
N GLU A 492 -14.18 -16.97 9.36
CA GLU A 492 -15.34 -16.19 8.94
C GLU A 492 -15.13 -15.63 7.52
N GLY A 493 -16.16 -15.73 6.70
CA GLY A 493 -16.20 -15.17 5.35
C GLY A 493 -17.33 -14.16 5.17
N GLY A 494 -17.41 -13.57 3.98
CA GLY A 494 -18.49 -12.65 3.62
C GLY A 494 -18.40 -11.27 4.25
N ILE A 495 -17.26 -10.89 4.84
CA ILE A 495 -17.03 -9.60 5.51
C ILE A 495 -15.80 -8.89 4.95
N PHE A 496 -15.84 -7.54 4.92
CA PHE A 496 -14.62 -6.73 4.85
C PHE A 496 -14.03 -6.66 6.23
N ASN A 497 -12.72 -6.93 6.35
CA ASN A 497 -12.11 -7.07 7.66
C ASN A 497 -10.62 -6.72 7.68
N PHE A 498 -10.12 -6.55 8.88
CA PHE A 498 -8.71 -6.39 9.20
C PHE A 498 -8.40 -7.05 10.54
N GLY A 499 -7.18 -7.45 10.72
CA GLY A 499 -6.71 -8.03 11.98
C GLY A 499 -5.95 -7.02 12.83
N THR A 500 -5.95 -7.23 14.16
CA THR A 500 -5.19 -6.44 15.13
C THR A 500 -4.31 -7.34 15.99
N ILE A 501 -3.09 -6.91 16.26
CA ILE A 501 -2.20 -7.52 17.23
C ILE A 501 -1.79 -6.44 18.23
N GLN A 502 -1.85 -6.79 19.52
CA GLN A 502 -1.31 -5.98 20.61
C GLN A 502 -0.43 -6.85 21.51
N VAL A 503 0.83 -6.50 21.63
CA VAL A 503 1.76 -7.10 22.59
C VAL A 503 1.85 -6.21 23.81
N ASP A 504 1.45 -6.74 24.98
CA ASP A 504 1.38 -5.99 26.24
C ASP A 504 2.61 -6.24 27.11
N ALA A 505 3.52 -5.30 27.10
CA ALA A 505 4.76 -5.37 27.89
C ALA A 505 4.53 -5.42 29.41
N ALA A 506 3.42 -4.86 29.91
CA ALA A 506 3.12 -4.84 31.35
C ALA A 506 2.62 -6.20 31.85
N ASN A 507 2.08 -7.03 30.97
CA ASN A 507 1.50 -8.33 31.28
C ASN A 507 2.31 -9.50 30.68
N GLY A 508 3.63 -9.49 30.86
CA GLY A 508 4.49 -10.60 30.41
C GLY A 508 4.65 -10.69 28.89
N ALA A 509 4.44 -9.59 28.17
CA ALA A 509 4.48 -9.54 26.72
C ALA A 509 3.44 -10.46 26.01
N ARG A 510 2.28 -10.67 26.65
CA ARG A 510 1.15 -11.38 26.03
C ARG A 510 0.77 -10.74 24.69
N LEU A 511 0.48 -11.58 23.70
CA LEU A 511 -0.04 -11.14 22.44
C LEU A 511 -1.56 -11.33 22.39
N SER A 512 -2.29 -10.24 22.29
CA SER A 512 -3.74 -10.26 22.02
C SER A 512 -3.99 -9.98 20.54
N THR A 513 -4.92 -10.71 19.94
CA THR A 513 -5.32 -10.54 18.54
C THR A 513 -6.82 -10.66 18.38
N ASP A 514 -7.38 -9.91 17.44
CA ASP A 514 -8.78 -10.02 17.03
C ASP A 514 -8.94 -9.68 15.54
N ILE A 515 -10.08 -10.12 14.97
CA ILE A 515 -10.55 -9.71 13.64
C ILE A 515 -11.65 -8.67 13.82
N ARG A 516 -11.61 -7.60 13.02
CA ARG A 516 -12.59 -6.52 13.04
C ARG A 516 -13.19 -6.29 11.66
N ASP A 517 -14.48 -5.98 11.62
CA ASP A 517 -15.18 -5.65 10.39
C ASP A 517 -14.91 -4.20 9.93
N GLU A 518 -15.53 -3.80 8.80
CA GLU A 518 -15.40 -2.47 8.22
C GLU A 518 -15.88 -1.32 9.13
N PHE A 519 -16.60 -1.63 10.22
CA PHE A 519 -17.04 -0.67 11.23
C PHE A 519 -16.10 -0.62 12.44
N GLY A 520 -15.11 -1.52 12.51
CA GLY A 520 -14.18 -1.70 13.62
C GLY A 520 -14.72 -2.53 14.76
N LEU A 521 -15.86 -3.22 14.57
CA LEU A 521 -16.43 -4.11 15.57
C LEU A 521 -15.68 -5.43 15.56
N VAL A 522 -15.26 -5.86 16.76
CA VAL A 522 -14.62 -7.17 16.96
C VAL A 522 -15.59 -8.27 16.55
N ARG A 523 -15.12 -9.20 15.73
CA ARG A 523 -15.92 -10.33 15.30
C ARG A 523 -16.03 -11.38 16.42
N PRO A 524 -17.25 -11.83 16.76
CA PRO A 524 -17.44 -12.77 17.87
C PRO A 524 -16.63 -14.05 17.69
N GLY A 525 -15.85 -14.42 18.69
CA GLY A 525 -15.05 -15.63 18.68
C GLY A 525 -13.68 -15.48 17.99
N SER A 526 -13.30 -14.28 17.52
CA SER A 526 -11.97 -14.03 16.95
C SER A 526 -10.93 -13.60 17.97
N GLU A 527 -11.35 -13.23 19.18
CA GLU A 527 -10.42 -12.77 20.23
C GLU A 527 -9.55 -13.92 20.73
N ARG A 528 -8.25 -13.71 20.75
CA ARG A 528 -7.25 -14.66 21.28
C ARG A 528 -6.24 -13.93 22.13
N VAL A 529 -5.73 -14.63 23.12
CA VAL A 529 -4.57 -14.24 23.93
C VAL A 529 -3.57 -15.38 23.83
N LEU A 530 -2.38 -15.08 23.35
CA LEU A 530 -1.25 -15.98 23.25
C LEU A 530 -0.26 -15.62 24.34
N GLU A 531 0.16 -16.62 25.10
CA GLU A 531 1.21 -16.47 26.11
C GLU A 531 2.56 -16.74 25.44
N PRO A 532 3.59 -15.98 25.72
CA PRO A 532 4.92 -16.31 25.24
C PRO A 532 5.50 -17.48 26.04
N ASP A 533 6.23 -18.36 25.35
CA ASP A 533 7.01 -19.44 25.96
C ASP A 533 8.25 -18.93 26.69
#